data_9193308c399414ef2558b1e5dd49c7e5
#
_entry.id   9193308c399414ef2558b1e5dd49c7e5
#
_cell.length_a   1.000
_cell.length_b   1.000
_cell.length_c   1.000
_cell.angle_alpha   90.00
_cell.angle_beta   90.00
_cell.angle_gamma   90.00
#
_symmetry.space_group_name_H-M   'P 1'
#
loop_
_entity.id
_entity.type
_entity.pdbx_description
1 polymer ?
#
loop_
_entity_poly.entity_id
_entity_poly.type
_entity_poly.pdbx_seq_one_letter_code
_entity_poly.pdbx_strand_id
1 'polypeptide(L)'
;RLVNASGPTGGEVRLKDGGKHNSVGIIHCVGSRDINTNRYCSRLCCMASLKLAHLIKERTGAEVYNFYIDIRAAGKGYEEFYDKLLKEEVHFIRGRVAEVSDWTITADEEGKLLIRVEDTLIGVVRIIPVVMVVLAVGLEPSADADNIRRMFNISYSYEGWFLERHPKLAPVSTFTDGISLAGACQGPQDIPDSVAQAGAAAAEALALIDEGFVELVPNTAFVQDEFCS
;
A
#
# COMPACT_ATOMS: atom_id res chain seq x y z
N ARG A 1 -11.54 -7.92 -5.44
CA ARG A 1 -12.23 -9.21 -5.69
C ARG A 1 -13.10 -9.16 -6.94
N LEU A 2 -13.83 -8.06 -7.22
CA LEU A 2 -14.73 -7.96 -8.39
C LEU A 2 -14.00 -8.11 -9.73
N VAL A 3 -12.79 -7.57 -9.87
CA VAL A 3 -12.01 -7.66 -11.13
C VAL A 3 -11.26 -8.97 -11.31
N ASN A 4 -11.29 -9.87 -10.33
CA ASN A 4 -10.61 -11.17 -10.40
C ASN A 4 -11.54 -12.22 -11.01
N ALA A 5 -11.08 -12.94 -12.02
CA ALA A 5 -11.85 -14.04 -12.65
C ALA A 5 -12.25 -15.15 -11.66
N SER A 6 -11.44 -15.39 -10.62
CA SER A 6 -11.75 -16.30 -9.51
C SER A 6 -12.54 -15.63 -8.37
N GLY A 7 -12.96 -14.39 -8.56
CA GLY A 7 -13.75 -13.64 -7.58
C GLY A 7 -15.23 -14.03 -7.60
N PRO A 8 -16.03 -13.48 -6.66
CA PRO A 8 -17.44 -13.84 -6.48
C PRO A 8 -18.32 -13.50 -7.69
N THR A 9 -17.85 -12.63 -8.59
CA THR A 9 -18.55 -12.18 -9.80
C THR A 9 -17.94 -12.70 -11.09
N GLY A 10 -16.98 -13.64 -11.03
CA GLY A 10 -16.29 -14.14 -12.22
C GLY A 10 -15.48 -13.05 -12.96
N GLY A 11 -15.08 -11.99 -12.26
CA GLY A 11 -14.34 -10.87 -12.84
C GLY A 11 -15.22 -9.75 -13.41
N GLU A 12 -16.54 -9.86 -13.33
CA GLU A 12 -17.43 -8.76 -13.68
C GLU A 12 -17.50 -7.74 -12.55
N VAL A 13 -17.35 -6.47 -12.91
CA VAL A 13 -17.56 -5.34 -11.99
C VAL A 13 -19.07 -5.09 -11.92
N ARG A 14 -19.69 -5.33 -10.76
CA ARG A 14 -21.14 -5.14 -10.55
C ARG A 14 -21.38 -4.33 -9.28
N LEU A 15 -22.42 -3.52 -9.30
CA LEU A 15 -23.01 -2.95 -8.10
C LEU A 15 -23.78 -4.04 -7.33
N LYS A 16 -24.04 -3.80 -6.06
CA LYS A 16 -24.77 -4.77 -5.20
C LYS A 16 -26.18 -5.07 -5.71
N ASP A 17 -26.81 -4.09 -6.32
CA ASP A 17 -28.15 -4.16 -6.92
C ASP A 17 -28.15 -4.67 -8.37
N GLY A 18 -26.99 -4.99 -8.94
CA GLY A 18 -26.82 -5.40 -10.33
C GLY A 18 -26.84 -4.23 -11.34
N GLY A 19 -26.90 -2.98 -10.86
CA GLY A 19 -26.91 -1.77 -11.67
C GLY A 19 -25.63 -1.59 -12.50
N LYS A 20 -25.73 -0.74 -13.55
CA LYS A 20 -24.59 -0.37 -14.39
C LYS A 20 -23.69 0.64 -13.67
N HIS A 21 -22.37 0.46 -13.78
CA HIS A 21 -21.40 1.44 -13.27
C HIS A 21 -21.06 2.41 -14.38
N ASN A 22 -21.65 3.60 -14.32
CA ASN A 22 -21.35 4.65 -15.29
C ASN A 22 -20.16 5.50 -14.86
N SER A 23 -19.84 5.53 -13.56
CA SER A 23 -18.75 6.33 -13.01
C SER A 23 -18.19 5.71 -11.72
N VAL A 24 -16.86 5.72 -11.57
CA VAL A 24 -16.15 5.17 -10.42
C VAL A 24 -15.10 6.15 -9.93
N GLY A 25 -15.10 6.45 -8.64
CA GLY A 25 -14.07 7.26 -7.98
C GLY A 25 -13.08 6.38 -7.22
N ILE A 26 -11.79 6.53 -7.45
CA ILE A 26 -10.72 5.86 -6.71
C ILE A 26 -10.01 6.90 -5.86
N ILE A 27 -10.09 6.77 -4.54
CA ILE A 27 -9.50 7.70 -3.58
C ILE A 27 -8.18 7.11 -3.08
N HIS A 28 -7.07 7.78 -3.40
CA HIS A 28 -5.73 7.38 -2.99
C HIS A 28 -5.40 7.80 -1.57
N CYS A 29 -4.39 7.15 -0.98
CA CYS A 29 -3.80 7.50 0.32
C CYS A 29 -4.78 7.48 1.51
N VAL A 30 -5.82 6.63 1.46
CA VAL A 30 -6.74 6.47 2.59
C VAL A 30 -6.01 5.79 3.75
N GLY A 31 -5.89 6.50 4.88
CA GLY A 31 -5.12 6.02 6.04
C GLY A 31 -3.60 6.06 5.86
N SER A 32 -3.08 6.76 4.83
CA SER A 32 -1.64 6.93 4.57
C SER A 32 -1.30 8.38 4.30
N ARG A 33 -0.03 8.79 4.56
CA ARG A 33 0.47 10.15 4.38
C ARG A 33 -0.37 11.17 5.16
N ASP A 34 -0.77 10.79 6.34
CA ASP A 34 -1.65 11.56 7.22
C ASP A 34 -1.12 11.52 8.66
N ILE A 35 -1.05 12.69 9.29
CA ILE A 35 -0.55 12.81 10.67
C ILE A 35 -1.48 12.14 11.70
N ASN A 36 -2.76 12.02 11.39
CA ASN A 36 -3.77 11.42 12.27
C ASN A 36 -3.88 9.90 12.13
N THR A 37 -3.26 9.34 11.10
CA THR A 37 -3.22 7.89 10.85
C THR A 37 -1.78 7.43 10.64
N ASN A 38 -1.40 7.10 9.41
CA ASN A 38 -0.04 6.67 9.08
C ASN A 38 0.70 7.76 8.29
N ARG A 39 1.81 8.28 8.85
CA ARG A 39 2.62 9.32 8.21
C ARG A 39 3.34 8.85 6.96
N TYR A 40 3.63 7.56 6.87
CA TYR A 40 4.32 6.95 5.73
C TYR A 40 3.41 6.74 4.53
N CYS A 41 4.03 6.54 3.38
CA CYS A 41 3.37 6.11 2.15
C CYS A 41 3.30 4.58 2.10
N SER A 42 2.14 4.03 1.79
CA SER A 42 1.97 2.58 1.58
C SER A 42 2.53 2.07 0.25
N ARG A 43 3.26 2.91 -0.50
CA ARG A 43 4.14 2.63 -1.64
C ARG A 43 3.49 1.93 -2.84
N LEU A 44 2.71 0.88 -2.63
CA LEU A 44 2.14 0.06 -3.71
C LEU A 44 0.73 0.47 -4.17
N CYS A 45 0.01 1.27 -3.35
CA CYS A 45 -1.40 1.57 -3.62
C CYS A 45 -1.63 2.37 -4.91
N CYS A 46 -0.70 3.25 -5.33
CA CYS A 46 -0.83 3.98 -6.59
C CYS A 46 -0.90 3.00 -7.78
N MET A 47 0.06 2.11 -7.93
CA MET A 47 0.10 1.16 -9.04
C MET A 47 -1.07 0.17 -9.00
N ALA A 48 -1.47 -0.27 -7.80
CA ALA A 48 -2.66 -1.11 -7.63
C ALA A 48 -3.94 -0.38 -8.09
N SER A 49 -4.08 0.90 -7.71
CA SER A 49 -5.21 1.75 -8.12
C SER A 49 -5.22 2.03 -9.62
N LEU A 50 -4.07 2.31 -10.22
CA LEU A 50 -3.93 2.48 -11.67
C LEU A 50 -4.35 1.20 -12.40
N LYS A 51 -3.92 0.03 -11.95
CA LYS A 51 -4.35 -1.25 -12.52
C LYS A 51 -5.87 -1.45 -12.40
N LEU A 52 -6.46 -1.12 -11.25
CA LEU A 52 -7.91 -1.19 -11.06
C LEU A 52 -8.65 -0.22 -11.99
N ALA A 53 -8.17 1.01 -12.13
CA ALA A 53 -8.72 2.01 -13.03
C ALA A 53 -8.76 1.51 -14.47
N HIS A 54 -7.63 0.97 -14.97
CA HIS A 54 -7.54 0.35 -16.29
C HIS A 54 -8.56 -0.77 -16.47
N LEU A 55 -8.59 -1.74 -15.56
CA LEU A 55 -9.49 -2.90 -15.66
C LEU A 55 -10.98 -2.48 -15.59
N ILE A 56 -11.32 -1.49 -14.78
CA ILE A 56 -12.69 -0.97 -14.74
C ILE A 56 -13.04 -0.29 -16.04
N LYS A 57 -12.21 0.63 -16.54
CA LYS A 57 -12.43 1.33 -17.81
C LYS A 57 -12.56 0.35 -18.98
N GLU A 58 -11.63 -0.58 -19.10
CA GLU A 58 -11.61 -1.60 -20.17
C GLU A 58 -12.87 -2.47 -20.17
N ARG A 59 -13.32 -2.94 -19.00
CA ARG A 59 -14.42 -3.91 -18.91
C ARG A 59 -15.80 -3.29 -18.90
N THR A 60 -15.93 -2.05 -18.48
CA THR A 60 -17.25 -1.43 -18.27
C THR A 60 -17.48 -0.21 -19.13
N GLY A 61 -16.42 0.41 -19.67
CA GLY A 61 -16.50 1.72 -20.33
C GLY A 61 -16.84 2.88 -19.39
N ALA A 62 -16.86 2.64 -18.06
CA ALA A 62 -17.21 3.66 -17.08
C ALA A 62 -16.25 4.84 -17.07
N GLU A 63 -16.72 6.00 -16.65
CA GLU A 63 -15.86 7.14 -16.31
C GLU A 63 -15.13 6.84 -15.01
N VAL A 64 -13.79 6.84 -15.04
CA VAL A 64 -12.96 6.52 -13.88
C VAL A 64 -12.19 7.75 -13.45
N TYR A 65 -12.35 8.13 -12.18
CA TYR A 65 -11.70 9.28 -11.56
C TYR A 65 -10.71 8.80 -10.50
N ASN A 66 -9.44 9.22 -10.60
CA ASN A 66 -8.43 9.00 -9.56
C ASN A 66 -8.20 10.31 -8.80
N PHE A 67 -8.47 10.30 -7.50
CA PHE A 67 -8.21 11.42 -6.59
C PHE A 67 -6.91 11.15 -5.86
N TYR A 68 -5.89 11.94 -6.10
CA TYR A 68 -4.52 11.64 -5.66
C TYR A 68 -3.80 12.87 -5.10
N ILE A 69 -2.83 12.65 -4.22
CA ILE A 69 -1.91 13.70 -3.75
C ILE A 69 -0.72 13.79 -4.71
N ASP A 70 -0.02 12.66 -4.91
CA ASP A 70 1.03 12.45 -5.90
C ASP A 70 0.95 11.01 -6.40
N ILE A 71 1.07 10.79 -7.69
CA ILE A 71 1.23 9.44 -8.24
C ILE A 71 2.68 9.01 -8.05
N ARG A 72 2.85 7.83 -7.48
CA ARG A 72 4.16 7.21 -7.26
C ARG A 72 4.25 5.96 -8.12
N ALA A 73 4.88 6.13 -9.28
CA ALA A 73 5.07 5.10 -10.29
C ALA A 73 6.56 4.70 -10.41
N ALA A 74 7.23 4.57 -9.25
CA ALA A 74 8.66 4.25 -9.18
C ALA A 74 8.88 2.76 -9.45
N GLY A 75 9.18 2.40 -10.69
CA GLY A 75 9.47 1.04 -11.12
C GLY A 75 9.58 0.94 -12.64
N LYS A 76 10.19 -0.13 -13.13
CA LYS A 76 10.36 -0.34 -14.59
C LYS A 76 9.00 -0.53 -15.26
N GLY A 77 8.66 0.35 -16.20
CA GLY A 77 7.40 0.32 -16.96
C GLY A 77 6.20 0.90 -16.21
N TYR A 78 6.35 1.46 -15.01
CA TYR A 78 5.24 1.97 -14.22
C TYR A 78 4.79 3.36 -14.68
N GLU A 79 5.73 4.21 -15.06
CA GLU A 79 5.43 5.54 -15.62
C GLU A 79 4.74 5.41 -16.97
N GLU A 80 5.22 4.51 -17.83
CA GLU A 80 4.62 4.23 -19.13
C GLU A 80 3.18 3.68 -18.99
N PHE A 81 2.93 2.93 -17.91
CA PHE A 81 1.58 2.46 -17.61
C PHE A 81 0.67 3.61 -17.15
N TYR A 82 1.18 4.55 -16.37
CA TYR A 82 0.45 5.77 -15.99
C TYR A 82 0.12 6.60 -17.23
N ASP A 83 1.07 6.84 -18.13
CA ASP A 83 0.87 7.53 -19.40
C ASP A 83 -0.18 6.85 -20.29
N LYS A 84 -0.22 5.51 -20.27
CA LYS A 84 -1.25 4.76 -20.97
C LYS A 84 -2.64 5.09 -20.45
N LEU A 85 -2.84 5.16 -19.13
CA LEU A 85 -4.13 5.49 -18.55
C LEU A 85 -4.59 6.91 -18.87
N LEU A 86 -3.69 7.86 -18.98
CA LEU A 86 -4.00 9.22 -19.44
C LEU A 86 -4.58 9.19 -20.88
N LYS A 87 -4.03 8.33 -21.76
CA LYS A 87 -4.52 8.14 -23.14
C LYS A 87 -5.83 7.36 -23.19
N GLU A 88 -6.14 6.55 -22.19
CA GLU A 88 -7.40 5.83 -22.02
C GLU A 88 -8.53 6.70 -21.42
N GLU A 89 -8.30 8.01 -21.30
CA GLU A 89 -9.26 8.98 -20.75
C GLU A 89 -9.68 8.67 -19.30
N VAL A 90 -8.76 8.10 -18.52
CA VAL A 90 -8.91 8.01 -17.08
C VAL A 90 -8.63 9.38 -16.46
N HIS A 91 -9.55 9.90 -15.68
CA HIS A 91 -9.45 11.25 -15.10
C HIS A 91 -8.56 11.23 -13.85
N PHE A 92 -7.62 12.17 -13.79
CA PHE A 92 -6.72 12.36 -12.67
C PHE A 92 -6.94 13.74 -12.04
N ILE A 93 -7.42 13.77 -10.80
CA ILE A 93 -7.71 14.99 -10.05
C ILE A 93 -6.73 15.06 -8.88
N ARG A 94 -5.83 16.04 -8.94
CA ARG A 94 -4.84 16.23 -7.90
C ARG A 94 -5.44 16.98 -6.73
N GLY A 95 -5.70 16.26 -5.66
CA GLY A 95 -6.26 16.81 -4.43
C GLY A 95 -6.58 15.73 -3.42
N ARG A 96 -6.63 16.12 -2.16
CA ARG A 96 -7.11 15.24 -1.11
C ARG A 96 -8.63 15.35 -1.03
N VAL A 97 -9.33 14.24 -1.11
CA VAL A 97 -10.79 14.21 -0.95
C VAL A 97 -11.13 14.66 0.47
N ALA A 98 -11.96 15.68 0.57
CA ALA A 98 -12.42 16.22 1.84
C ALA A 98 -13.62 15.45 2.39
N GLU A 99 -14.50 15.00 1.48
CA GLU A 99 -15.76 14.37 1.87
C GLU A 99 -16.27 13.45 0.76
N VAL A 100 -16.92 12.37 1.17
CA VAL A 100 -17.78 11.55 0.33
C VAL A 100 -19.14 11.50 0.99
N SER A 101 -20.18 11.96 0.29
CA SER A 101 -21.53 12.08 0.81
C SER A 101 -22.53 11.40 -0.12
N ASP A 102 -23.59 10.86 0.42
CA ASP A 102 -24.79 10.41 -0.30
C ASP A 102 -25.91 11.46 -0.30
N TRP A 103 -25.64 12.62 0.27
CA TRP A 103 -26.60 13.73 0.29
C TRP A 103 -26.62 14.42 -1.07
N THR A 104 -27.59 14.07 -1.87
CA THR A 104 -27.81 14.62 -3.21
C THR A 104 -28.66 15.90 -3.15
N ILE A 105 -28.33 16.87 -3.99
CA ILE A 105 -29.03 18.16 -4.08
C ILE A 105 -29.93 18.19 -5.30
N THR A 106 -29.54 17.50 -6.38
CA THR A 106 -30.27 17.47 -7.63
C THR A 106 -30.82 16.07 -7.95
N ALA A 107 -31.86 15.99 -8.75
CA ALA A 107 -32.45 14.71 -9.17
C ALA A 107 -31.45 13.84 -9.96
N ASP A 108 -30.52 14.45 -10.70
CA ASP A 108 -29.48 13.73 -11.47
C ASP A 108 -28.42 13.07 -10.57
N GLU A 109 -28.32 13.48 -9.32
CA GLU A 109 -27.40 12.94 -8.33
C GLU A 109 -28.03 11.80 -7.51
N GLU A 110 -29.33 11.57 -7.63
CA GLU A 110 -30.02 10.54 -6.87
C GLU A 110 -29.40 9.16 -7.06
N GLY A 111 -29.09 8.49 -5.94
CA GLY A 111 -28.41 7.18 -5.92
C GLY A 111 -26.91 7.23 -6.20
N LYS A 112 -26.29 8.43 -6.28
CA LYS A 112 -24.84 8.60 -6.45
C LYS A 112 -24.17 9.04 -5.15
N LEU A 113 -22.86 8.82 -5.08
CA LEU A 113 -21.98 9.35 -4.06
C LEU A 113 -21.30 10.62 -4.60
N LEU A 114 -21.34 11.69 -3.83
CA LEU A 114 -20.72 12.97 -4.18
C LEU A 114 -19.35 13.07 -3.55
N ILE A 115 -18.31 13.15 -4.37
CA ILE A 115 -16.92 13.32 -3.92
C ILE A 115 -16.57 14.79 -4.01
N ARG A 116 -16.31 15.42 -2.84
CA ARG A 116 -15.84 16.80 -2.75
C ARG A 116 -14.32 16.82 -2.63
N VAL A 117 -13.66 17.53 -3.54
CA VAL A 117 -12.21 17.66 -3.60
C VAL A 117 -11.81 19.04 -4.09
N GLU A 118 -10.74 19.61 -3.55
CA GLU A 118 -10.05 20.73 -4.19
C GLU A 118 -9.11 20.18 -5.25
N ASP A 119 -9.37 20.57 -6.52
CA ASP A 119 -8.43 20.29 -7.61
C ASP A 119 -7.29 21.31 -7.54
N THR A 120 -6.17 20.90 -6.97
CA THR A 120 -5.02 21.78 -6.69
C THR A 120 -4.25 22.23 -7.93
N LEU A 121 -4.51 21.62 -9.10
CA LEU A 121 -3.90 22.07 -10.36
C LEU A 121 -4.59 23.31 -10.92
N ILE A 122 -5.88 23.46 -10.67
CA ILE A 122 -6.67 24.58 -11.16
C ILE A 122 -7.23 25.47 -10.03
N GLY A 123 -7.02 25.11 -8.78
CA GLY A 123 -7.37 25.92 -7.61
C GLY A 123 -8.87 26.02 -7.34
N VAL A 124 -9.68 25.03 -7.74
CA VAL A 124 -11.14 25.06 -7.55
C VAL A 124 -11.65 23.83 -6.81
N VAL A 125 -12.70 24.02 -6.00
CA VAL A 125 -13.42 22.90 -5.38
C VAL A 125 -14.35 22.28 -6.41
N ARG A 126 -14.25 20.97 -6.56
CA ARG A 126 -15.11 20.16 -7.45
C ARG A 126 -15.96 19.22 -6.63
N ILE A 127 -17.19 18.99 -7.08
CA ILE A 127 -18.08 17.94 -6.58
C ILE A 127 -18.33 16.99 -7.76
N ILE A 128 -17.95 15.74 -7.60
CA ILE A 128 -17.99 14.74 -8.67
C ILE A 128 -18.91 13.61 -8.26
N PRO A 129 -20.06 13.45 -8.95
CA PRO A 129 -20.98 12.37 -8.67
C PRO A 129 -20.49 11.07 -9.30
N VAL A 130 -20.40 10.00 -8.47
CA VAL A 130 -20.01 8.66 -8.91
C VAL A 130 -20.95 7.61 -8.33
N VAL A 131 -21.10 6.48 -8.99
CA VAL A 131 -21.95 5.38 -8.50
C VAL A 131 -21.20 4.39 -7.61
N MET A 132 -19.85 4.43 -7.66
CA MET A 132 -18.99 3.57 -6.83
C MET A 132 -17.78 4.35 -6.37
N VAL A 133 -17.39 4.15 -5.11
CA VAL A 133 -16.12 4.65 -4.57
C VAL A 133 -15.24 3.48 -4.16
N VAL A 134 -14.00 3.52 -4.61
CA VAL A 134 -12.94 2.58 -4.25
C VAL A 134 -11.93 3.29 -3.34
N LEU A 135 -11.72 2.78 -2.15
CA LEU A 135 -10.74 3.32 -1.22
C LEU A 135 -9.40 2.57 -1.38
N ALA A 136 -8.36 3.28 -1.82
CA ALA A 136 -7.00 2.77 -1.81
C ALA A 136 -6.40 2.92 -0.41
N VAL A 137 -6.73 1.94 0.45
CA VAL A 137 -6.34 1.91 1.85
C VAL A 137 -4.85 1.67 2.04
N GLY A 138 -4.30 2.18 3.15
CA GLY A 138 -2.92 1.99 3.55
C GLY A 138 -2.61 0.57 4.02
N LEU A 139 -1.31 0.28 4.12
CA LEU A 139 -0.78 -0.93 4.75
C LEU A 139 -0.33 -0.59 6.17
N GLU A 140 -0.59 -1.49 7.08
CA GLU A 140 -0.18 -1.43 8.48
C GLU A 140 0.57 -2.70 8.86
N PRO A 141 1.43 -2.67 9.90
CA PRO A 141 2.02 -3.87 10.46
C PRO A 141 0.95 -4.88 10.87
N SER A 142 1.30 -6.17 10.83
CA SER A 142 0.38 -7.21 11.29
C SER A 142 0.06 -7.03 12.79
N ALA A 143 -1.18 -7.35 13.19
CA ALA A 143 -1.63 -7.22 14.57
C ALA A 143 -0.81 -8.07 15.57
N ASP A 144 -0.17 -9.13 15.10
CA ASP A 144 0.69 -10.02 15.89
C ASP A 144 2.18 -9.68 15.83
N ALA A 145 2.56 -8.62 15.08
CA ALA A 145 3.96 -8.20 14.93
C ALA A 145 4.67 -7.99 16.29
N ASP A 146 3.97 -7.42 17.29
CA ASP A 146 4.53 -7.20 18.62
C ASP A 146 4.90 -8.52 19.33
N ASN A 147 4.11 -9.56 19.20
CA ASN A 147 4.41 -10.87 19.76
C ASN A 147 5.63 -11.52 19.08
N ILE A 148 5.68 -11.44 17.74
CA ILE A 148 6.79 -11.98 16.95
C ILE A 148 8.10 -11.28 17.30
N ARG A 149 8.12 -9.93 17.37
CA ARG A 149 9.33 -9.20 17.73
C ARG A 149 9.88 -9.56 19.12
N ARG A 150 8.98 -9.76 20.11
CA ARG A 150 9.38 -10.17 21.45
C ARG A 150 9.94 -11.60 21.47
N MET A 151 9.28 -12.51 20.74
CA MET A 151 9.69 -13.92 20.67
C MET A 151 11.09 -14.08 20.08
N PHE A 152 11.42 -13.29 19.04
CA PHE A 152 12.67 -13.38 18.30
C PHE A 152 13.65 -12.24 18.59
N ASN A 153 13.34 -11.35 19.53
CA ASN A 153 14.15 -10.18 19.88
C ASN A 153 14.50 -9.31 18.66
N ILE A 154 13.50 -9.01 17.83
CA ILE A 154 13.66 -8.20 16.62
C ILE A 154 13.39 -6.73 16.94
N SER A 155 14.26 -5.83 16.48
CA SER A 155 14.06 -4.38 16.54
C SER A 155 12.89 -3.95 15.64
N TYR A 156 12.22 -2.83 15.98
CA TYR A 156 11.07 -2.33 15.23
C TYR A 156 11.06 -0.81 15.16
N SER A 157 10.42 -0.27 14.13
CA SER A 157 10.23 1.17 13.94
C SER A 157 9.13 1.71 14.86
N TYR A 158 9.05 3.05 14.95
CA TYR A 158 7.96 3.72 15.66
C TYR A 158 6.57 3.31 15.14
N GLU A 159 6.45 3.01 13.86
CA GLU A 159 5.21 2.58 13.21
C GLU A 159 4.91 1.08 13.41
N GLY A 160 5.82 0.32 14.03
CA GLY A 160 5.64 -1.11 14.32
C GLY A 160 6.17 -2.07 13.25
N TRP A 161 6.88 -1.58 12.23
CA TRP A 161 7.57 -2.41 11.24
C TRP A 161 8.87 -2.97 11.81
N PHE A 162 9.25 -4.19 11.43
CA PHE A 162 10.54 -4.75 11.83
C PHE A 162 11.68 -3.97 11.17
N LEU A 163 12.77 -3.80 11.93
CA LEU A 163 13.94 -3.05 11.46
C LEU A 163 15.08 -3.97 11.05
N GLU A 164 15.61 -3.67 9.90
CA GLU A 164 16.87 -4.21 9.41
C GLU A 164 18.07 -3.67 10.21
N ARG A 165 19.18 -4.42 10.18
CA ARG A 165 20.45 -4.02 10.81
C ARG A 165 21.01 -2.73 10.22
N HIS A 166 20.89 -2.56 8.90
CA HIS A 166 21.31 -1.35 8.21
C HIS A 166 20.60 -1.21 6.85
N PRO A 167 19.93 -0.08 6.55
CA PRO A 167 19.06 0.05 5.38
C PRO A 167 19.78 -0.05 4.02
N LYS A 168 21.11 0.14 3.98
CA LYS A 168 21.90 0.07 2.75
C LYS A 168 22.87 -1.10 2.72
N LEU A 169 23.50 -1.45 3.83
CA LEU A 169 24.58 -2.43 3.90
C LEU A 169 24.12 -3.81 4.36
N ALA A 170 23.00 -3.89 5.08
CA ALA A 170 22.43 -5.13 5.58
C ALA A 170 20.88 -5.02 5.58
N PRO A 171 20.26 -4.88 4.39
CA PRO A 171 18.86 -4.50 4.25
C PRO A 171 17.87 -5.62 4.58
N VAL A 172 18.34 -6.84 4.73
CA VAL A 172 17.52 -8.01 5.07
C VAL A 172 17.93 -8.66 6.39
N SER A 173 19.11 -8.34 6.94
CA SER A 173 19.60 -8.86 8.22
C SER A 173 18.95 -8.13 9.37
N THR A 174 18.72 -8.84 10.49
CA THR A 174 18.37 -8.21 11.77
C THR A 174 19.61 -8.06 12.68
N PHE A 175 19.43 -7.47 13.86
CA PHE A 175 20.47 -7.46 14.91
C PHE A 175 20.62 -8.82 15.60
N THR A 176 19.69 -9.74 15.39
CA THR A 176 19.73 -11.10 15.89
C THR A 176 20.22 -12.02 14.77
N ASP A 177 21.38 -12.63 14.95
CA ASP A 177 21.97 -13.51 13.94
C ASP A 177 21.07 -14.73 13.66
N GLY A 178 21.02 -15.12 12.39
CA GLY A 178 20.15 -16.19 11.90
C GLY A 178 18.71 -15.77 11.64
N ILE A 179 18.35 -14.51 11.86
CA ILE A 179 17.01 -13.97 11.56
C ILE A 179 17.12 -12.89 10.50
N SER A 180 16.49 -13.13 9.36
CA SER A 180 16.42 -12.20 8.24
C SER A 180 14.98 -11.75 7.97
N LEU A 181 14.83 -10.56 7.40
CA LEU A 181 13.56 -9.94 7.02
C LEU A 181 13.35 -10.04 5.51
N ALA A 182 12.12 -10.32 5.10
CA ALA A 182 11.76 -10.28 3.67
C ALA A 182 10.31 -9.82 3.49
N GLY A 183 10.11 -8.89 2.56
CA GLY A 183 8.78 -8.43 2.17
C GLY A 183 8.15 -7.45 3.15
N ALA A 184 6.81 -7.45 3.20
CA ALA A 184 6.02 -6.42 3.87
C ALA A 184 6.10 -6.44 5.42
N CYS A 185 6.86 -7.30 6.04
CA CYS A 185 7.13 -7.25 7.49
C CYS A 185 8.06 -6.09 7.88
N GLN A 186 8.91 -5.65 6.95
CA GLN A 186 9.84 -4.53 7.13
C GLN A 186 9.19 -3.17 6.81
N GLY A 187 8.16 -3.16 5.98
CA GLY A 187 7.46 -1.97 5.54
C GLY A 187 6.62 -2.24 4.29
N PRO A 188 5.86 -1.25 3.81
CA PRO A 188 5.12 -1.41 2.57
C PRO A 188 6.05 -1.68 1.39
N GLN A 189 5.87 -2.83 0.73
CA GLN A 189 6.65 -3.27 -0.41
C GLN A 189 5.79 -3.90 -1.49
N ASP A 190 6.18 -3.76 -2.75
CA ASP A 190 5.57 -4.45 -3.88
C ASP A 190 6.11 -5.89 -4.04
N ILE A 191 5.54 -6.62 -4.99
CA ILE A 191 5.92 -8.01 -5.23
C ILE A 191 7.37 -8.13 -5.72
N PRO A 192 7.85 -7.33 -6.71
CA PRO A 192 9.25 -7.38 -7.15
C PRO A 192 10.25 -7.17 -6.03
N ASP A 193 10.04 -6.17 -5.18
CA ASP A 193 10.93 -5.88 -4.06
C ASP A 193 10.88 -7.00 -3.00
N SER A 194 9.69 -7.53 -2.70
CA SER A 194 9.52 -8.66 -1.77
C SER A 194 10.25 -9.91 -2.26
N VAL A 195 10.21 -10.19 -3.56
CA VAL A 195 10.94 -11.32 -4.18
C VAL A 195 12.45 -11.09 -4.13
N ALA A 196 12.92 -9.87 -4.41
CA ALA A 196 14.34 -9.53 -4.31
C ALA A 196 14.87 -9.69 -2.88
N GLN A 197 14.12 -9.22 -1.89
CA GLN A 197 14.46 -9.41 -0.47
C GLN A 197 14.45 -10.88 -0.04
N ALA A 198 13.47 -11.66 -0.50
CA ALA A 198 13.44 -13.09 -0.22
C ALA A 198 14.68 -13.81 -0.76
N GLY A 199 15.13 -13.44 -1.96
CA GLY A 199 16.40 -13.94 -2.53
C GLY A 199 17.62 -13.57 -1.70
N ALA A 200 17.69 -12.31 -1.22
CA ALA A 200 18.77 -11.86 -0.35
C ALA A 200 18.76 -12.58 1.00
N ALA A 201 17.60 -12.70 1.65
CA ALA A 201 17.47 -13.42 2.91
C ALA A 201 17.84 -14.91 2.80
N ALA A 202 17.47 -15.55 1.68
CA ALA A 202 17.87 -16.92 1.41
C ALA A 202 19.40 -17.04 1.22
N ALA A 203 20.04 -16.08 0.55
CA ALA A 203 21.49 -16.07 0.39
C ALA A 203 22.23 -15.91 1.73
N GLU A 204 21.75 -15.04 2.63
CA GLU A 204 22.30 -14.91 3.99
C GLU A 204 22.14 -16.21 4.80
N ALA A 205 20.96 -16.83 4.74
CA ALA A 205 20.74 -18.10 5.45
C ALA A 205 21.67 -19.21 4.91
N LEU A 206 21.89 -19.27 3.60
CA LEU A 206 22.82 -20.24 3.00
C LEU A 206 24.27 -19.96 3.41
N ALA A 207 24.69 -18.69 3.51
CA ALA A 207 26.03 -18.36 3.97
C ALA A 207 26.28 -18.85 5.39
N LEU A 208 25.34 -18.64 6.32
CA LEU A 208 25.43 -19.14 7.70
C LEU A 208 25.46 -20.67 7.77
N ILE A 209 24.67 -21.34 6.92
CA ILE A 209 24.65 -22.83 6.87
C ILE A 209 25.98 -23.38 6.33
N ASP A 210 26.57 -22.71 5.34
CA ASP A 210 27.86 -23.10 4.74
C ASP A 210 29.02 -22.87 5.70
N GLU A 211 29.01 -21.77 6.46
CA GLU A 211 29.97 -21.52 7.52
C GLU A 211 29.89 -22.54 8.67
N GLY A 212 28.69 -23.00 9.00
CA GLY A 212 28.42 -24.00 10.05
C GLY A 212 28.59 -23.51 11.48
N PHE A 213 28.88 -22.23 11.71
CA PHE A 213 28.98 -21.62 13.03
C PHE A 213 28.59 -20.14 12.97
N VAL A 214 28.28 -19.56 14.13
CA VAL A 214 28.01 -18.12 14.30
C VAL A 214 29.07 -17.56 15.24
N GLU A 215 29.77 -16.52 14.81
CA GLU A 215 30.77 -15.84 15.62
C GLU A 215 30.11 -14.84 16.57
N LEU A 216 30.14 -15.09 17.87
CA LEU A 216 29.56 -14.19 18.84
C LEU A 216 30.55 -13.10 19.25
N VAL A 217 30.06 -11.87 19.41
CA VAL A 217 30.89 -10.75 19.91
C VAL A 217 31.30 -11.02 21.35
N PRO A 218 32.61 -11.09 21.66
CA PRO A 218 33.07 -11.47 22.98
C PRO A 218 32.75 -10.46 24.09
N ASN A 219 32.41 -9.24 23.75
CA ASN A 219 32.12 -8.14 24.69
C ASN A 219 30.62 -7.95 24.94
N THR A 220 29.89 -9.03 25.17
CA THR A 220 28.48 -8.95 25.57
C THR A 220 28.35 -8.54 27.03
N ALA A 221 27.56 -7.54 27.36
CA ALA A 221 27.25 -7.16 28.73
C ALA A 221 26.54 -8.32 29.45
N PHE A 222 27.05 -8.72 30.57
CA PHE A 222 26.45 -9.74 31.43
C PHE A 222 25.85 -9.06 32.67
N VAL A 223 24.56 -9.25 32.88
CA VAL A 223 23.87 -8.76 34.08
C VAL A 223 24.06 -9.81 35.19
N GLN A 224 24.67 -9.42 36.30
CA GLN A 224 24.74 -10.23 37.49
C GLN A 224 23.51 -9.92 38.35
N ASP A 225 22.49 -10.77 38.29
CA ASP A 225 21.20 -10.56 38.95
C ASP A 225 21.34 -10.34 40.49
N GLU A 226 22.37 -10.92 41.12
CA GLU A 226 22.66 -10.76 42.56
C GLU A 226 23.03 -9.31 42.93
N PHE A 227 23.52 -8.51 41.99
CA PHE A 227 23.98 -7.12 42.21
C PHE A 227 23.11 -6.08 41.49
N CYS A 228 22.06 -6.50 40.78
CA CYS A 228 21.15 -5.63 40.07
C CYS A 228 19.98 -5.26 40.99
N SER A 229 19.98 -4.04 41.53
CA SER A 229 18.91 -3.50 42.38
C SER A 229 18.05 -2.50 41.63
#